data_96e7514eb9765496122e968a71e48377
#
_entry.id   96e7514eb9765496122e968a71e48377
#
_cell.length_a   1.000
_cell.length_b   1.000
_cell.length_c   1.000
_cell.angle_alpha   90.00
_cell.angle_beta   90.00
_cell.angle_gamma   90.00
#
_symmetry.space_group_name_H-M   'P 1'
#
loop_
_entity.id
_entity.type
_entity.pdbx_description
1 polymer ?
#
loop_
_entity_poly.entity_id
_entity_poly.type
_entity_poly.pdbx_seq_one_letter_code
_entity_poly.pdbx_strand_id
1 'polypeptide(L)'
;MDEAAGLLNRVDDELPWGNACRRTPGYLEVQRATCYGRLGLGVEASALWTQVLDHVPMTARRDRGVYLARHAAAAAKAEEPEHAVEIGREAAQIAVETGSARMRGELTALERVMRPWHDAPVGRELAQALAPVNERE
;
A
#
# COMPACT_ATOMS: atom_id res chain seq x y z
N MET A 1 -12.60 14.56 0.44
CA MET A 1 -11.64 14.03 1.43
C MET A 1 -11.43 14.92 2.64
N ASP A 2 -11.42 16.24 2.46
CA ASP A 2 -11.26 17.14 3.61
C ASP A 2 -12.41 17.04 4.59
N GLU A 3 -13.63 16.85 4.09
CA GLU A 3 -14.79 16.65 4.95
C GLU A 3 -14.67 15.36 5.77
N ALA A 4 -14.17 14.29 5.16
CA ALA A 4 -13.96 13.02 5.85
C ALA A 4 -12.94 13.19 6.97
N ALA A 5 -11.85 13.92 6.71
CA ALA A 5 -10.84 14.18 7.73
C ALA A 5 -11.42 14.98 8.91
N GLY A 6 -12.23 15.99 8.61
CA GLY A 6 -12.87 16.80 9.66
C GLY A 6 -13.86 16.00 10.49
N LEU A 7 -14.65 15.14 9.84
CA LEU A 7 -15.61 14.29 10.54
C LEU A 7 -14.91 13.28 11.43
N LEU A 8 -13.83 12.67 10.91
CA LEU A 8 -13.06 11.70 11.67
C LEU A 8 -12.46 12.32 12.92
N ASN A 9 -11.92 13.53 12.80
CA ASN A 9 -11.37 14.25 13.96
C ASN A 9 -12.41 14.53 15.01
N ARG A 10 -13.63 14.93 14.60
CA ARG A 10 -14.71 15.19 15.54
C ARG A 10 -15.16 13.94 16.27
N VAL A 11 -15.26 12.83 15.55
CA VAL A 11 -15.62 11.55 16.16
C VAL A 11 -14.60 11.15 17.20
N ASP A 12 -13.30 11.27 16.87
CA ASP A 12 -12.23 10.95 17.78
C ASP A 12 -12.26 11.81 19.05
N ASP A 13 -12.62 13.08 18.92
CA ASP A 13 -12.69 13.99 20.07
C ASP A 13 -13.86 13.66 20.99
N GLU A 14 -14.96 13.15 20.45
CA GLU A 14 -16.17 12.89 21.21
C GLU A 14 -16.18 11.53 21.89
N LEU A 15 -15.47 10.54 21.33
CA LEU A 15 -15.52 9.17 21.80
C LEU A 15 -14.19 8.75 22.44
N PRO A 16 -14.22 8.28 23.70
CA PRO A 16 -12.97 7.90 24.40
C PRO A 16 -12.14 6.86 23.63
N TRP A 17 -12.82 5.88 23.01
CA TRP A 17 -12.10 4.86 22.24
C TRP A 17 -11.57 5.38 20.92
N GLY A 18 -12.10 6.49 20.43
CA GLY A 18 -11.66 7.09 19.17
C GLY A 18 -10.21 7.56 19.22
N ASN A 19 -9.72 7.94 20.40
CA ASN A 19 -8.35 8.37 20.56
C ASN A 19 -7.34 7.28 20.19
N ALA A 20 -7.72 6.01 20.37
CA ALA A 20 -6.88 4.89 20.01
C ALA A 20 -6.59 4.86 18.50
N CYS A 21 -7.56 5.26 17.69
CA CYS A 21 -7.43 5.29 16.24
C CYS A 21 -6.52 6.41 15.77
N ARG A 22 -6.38 7.48 16.55
CA ARG A 22 -5.60 8.67 16.18
C ARG A 22 -4.15 8.61 16.61
N ARG A 23 -3.75 7.58 17.35
CA ARG A 23 -2.40 7.52 17.94
C ARG A 23 -1.30 7.31 16.91
N THR A 24 -1.61 6.68 15.78
CA THR A 24 -0.62 6.43 14.75
C THR A 24 -0.42 7.66 13.90
N PRO A 25 0.79 8.24 13.87
CA PRO A 25 1.05 9.35 12.96
C PRO A 25 0.74 8.96 11.52
N GLY A 26 0.10 9.86 10.79
CA GLY A 26 -0.23 9.61 9.40
C GLY A 26 -1.50 8.80 9.18
N TYR A 27 -2.28 8.55 10.23
CA TYR A 27 -3.51 7.75 10.11
C TYR A 27 -4.45 8.30 9.03
N LEU A 28 -4.69 9.61 9.02
CA LEU A 28 -5.59 10.22 8.03
C LEU A 28 -5.02 10.10 6.63
N GLU A 29 -3.72 10.26 6.48
CA GLU A 29 -3.06 10.13 5.18
C GLU A 29 -3.18 8.72 4.63
N VAL A 30 -3.06 7.70 5.49
CA VAL A 30 -3.25 6.29 5.10
C VAL A 30 -4.69 6.09 4.62
N GLN A 31 -5.67 6.62 5.35
CA GLN A 31 -7.08 6.48 4.97
C GLN A 31 -7.36 7.16 3.63
N ARG A 32 -6.83 8.36 3.43
CA ARG A 32 -7.01 9.09 2.19
C ARG A 32 -6.38 8.35 1.00
N ALA A 33 -5.14 7.88 1.18
CA ALA A 33 -4.44 7.14 0.14
C ALA A 33 -5.21 5.86 -0.23
N THR A 34 -5.72 5.14 0.77
CA THR A 34 -6.51 3.94 0.55
C THR A 34 -7.79 4.25 -0.22
N CYS A 35 -8.49 5.31 0.17
CA CYS A 35 -9.73 5.71 -0.51
C CYS A 35 -9.47 6.09 -1.97
N TYR A 36 -8.45 6.89 -2.22
CA TYR A 36 -8.12 7.27 -3.59
C TYR A 36 -7.75 6.05 -4.44
N GLY A 37 -7.03 5.10 -3.86
CA GLY A 37 -6.71 3.85 -4.56
C GLY A 37 -7.95 3.07 -4.93
N ARG A 38 -8.91 2.96 -4.03
CA ARG A 38 -10.18 2.26 -4.29
C ARG A 38 -11.02 2.94 -5.34
N LEU A 39 -10.90 4.27 -5.44
CA LEU A 39 -11.61 5.04 -6.47
C LEU A 39 -10.92 5.01 -7.83
N GLY A 40 -9.78 4.33 -7.92
CA GLY A 40 -9.01 4.27 -9.16
C GLY A 40 -8.19 5.51 -9.46
N LEU A 41 -8.03 6.40 -8.48
CA LEU A 41 -7.25 7.63 -8.63
C LEU A 41 -5.77 7.34 -8.34
N GLY A 42 -5.13 6.62 -9.27
CA GLY A 42 -3.77 6.10 -9.05
C GLY A 42 -2.72 7.18 -8.84
N VAL A 43 -2.77 8.26 -9.59
CA VAL A 43 -1.77 9.34 -9.48
C VAL A 43 -1.87 9.98 -8.10
N GLU A 44 -3.07 10.33 -7.67
CA GLU A 44 -3.32 10.97 -6.39
C GLU A 44 -2.97 10.04 -5.22
N ALA A 45 -3.36 8.76 -5.34
CA ALA A 45 -3.05 7.77 -4.32
C ALA A 45 -1.54 7.56 -4.20
N SER A 46 -0.83 7.47 -5.33
CA SER A 46 0.62 7.26 -5.32
C SER A 46 1.34 8.42 -4.62
N ALA A 47 0.92 9.65 -4.88
CA ALA A 47 1.50 10.82 -4.24
C ALA A 47 1.30 10.77 -2.72
N LEU A 48 0.10 10.37 -2.26
CA LEU A 48 -0.19 10.26 -0.84
C LEU A 48 0.63 9.15 -0.19
N TRP A 49 0.79 7.99 -0.87
CA TRP A 49 1.60 6.90 -0.33
C TRP A 49 3.06 7.31 -0.17
N THR A 50 3.59 8.11 -1.09
CA THR A 50 4.95 8.65 -0.94
C THR A 50 5.08 9.42 0.36
N GLN A 51 4.10 10.28 0.67
CA GLN A 51 4.10 11.04 1.92
C GLN A 51 3.98 10.14 3.15
N VAL A 52 3.10 9.14 3.09
CA VAL A 52 2.95 8.19 4.20
C VAL A 52 4.27 7.48 4.48
N LEU A 53 4.92 6.98 3.43
CA LEU A 53 6.15 6.21 3.58
C LEU A 53 7.32 7.05 4.11
N ASP A 54 7.32 8.35 3.83
CA ASP A 54 8.35 9.25 4.38
C ASP A 54 8.26 9.37 5.90
N HIS A 55 7.10 9.07 6.48
CA HIS A 55 6.87 9.22 7.92
C HIS A 55 6.78 7.89 8.67
N VAL A 56 6.82 6.77 7.96
CA VAL A 56 6.77 5.45 8.60
C VAL A 56 8.16 5.06 9.06
N PRO A 57 8.35 4.71 10.36
CA PRO A 57 9.65 4.27 10.84
C PRO A 57 10.14 3.02 10.11
N MET A 58 11.43 2.96 9.84
CA MET A 58 12.02 1.78 9.20
C MET A 58 11.82 0.52 10.03
N THR A 59 11.68 0.66 11.34
CA THR A 59 11.45 -0.46 12.26
C THR A 59 10.03 -1.01 12.20
N ALA A 60 9.07 -0.25 11.65
CA ALA A 60 7.70 -0.69 11.48
C ALA A 60 7.58 -1.49 10.17
N ARG A 61 8.27 -2.64 10.11
CA ARG A 61 8.43 -3.40 8.87
C ARG A 61 7.11 -3.87 8.26
N ARG A 62 6.21 -4.40 9.07
CA ARG A 62 4.93 -4.92 8.55
C ARG A 62 4.06 -3.81 7.99
N ASP A 63 3.97 -2.68 8.69
CA ASP A 63 3.18 -1.54 8.21
C ASP A 63 3.80 -1.00 6.93
N ARG A 64 5.12 -0.86 6.91
CA ARG A 64 5.82 -0.38 5.74
C ARG A 64 5.58 -1.28 4.53
N GLY A 65 5.63 -2.60 4.74
CA GLY A 65 5.39 -3.56 3.66
C GLY A 65 3.99 -3.45 3.08
N VAL A 66 2.97 -3.32 3.93
CA VAL A 66 1.59 -3.15 3.48
C VAL A 66 1.44 -1.86 2.66
N TYR A 67 2.01 -0.76 3.17
CA TYR A 67 1.92 0.54 2.48
C TYR A 67 2.66 0.52 1.15
N LEU A 68 3.82 -0.13 1.09
CA LEU A 68 4.55 -0.29 -0.17
C LEU A 68 3.73 -1.08 -1.19
N ALA A 69 3.10 -2.17 -0.77
CA ALA A 69 2.27 -2.96 -1.67
C ALA A 69 1.10 -2.15 -2.21
N ARG A 70 0.46 -1.36 -1.37
CA ARG A 70 -0.62 -0.47 -1.79
C ARG A 70 -0.12 0.65 -2.69
N HIS A 71 1.07 1.19 -2.41
CA HIS A 71 1.70 2.19 -3.25
C HIS A 71 1.98 1.61 -4.65
N ALA A 72 2.51 0.38 -4.70
CA ALA A 72 2.77 -0.28 -5.97
C ALA A 72 1.48 -0.43 -6.78
N ALA A 73 0.38 -0.84 -6.14
CA ALA A 73 -0.90 -0.95 -6.81
C ALA A 73 -1.38 0.41 -7.35
N ALA A 74 -1.18 1.49 -6.59
CA ALA A 74 -1.51 2.83 -7.03
C ALA A 74 -0.68 3.24 -8.25
N ALA A 75 0.62 2.94 -8.23
CA ALA A 75 1.50 3.24 -9.36
C ALA A 75 1.04 2.50 -10.62
N ALA A 76 0.63 1.23 -10.48
CA ALA A 76 0.10 0.45 -11.60
C ALA A 76 -1.18 1.08 -12.14
N LYS A 77 -2.07 1.54 -11.27
CA LYS A 77 -3.29 2.23 -11.69
C LYS A 77 -3.01 3.58 -12.35
N ALA A 78 -1.89 4.19 -12.01
CA ALA A 78 -1.42 5.42 -12.65
C ALA A 78 -0.71 5.15 -13.97
N GLU A 79 -0.71 3.90 -14.43
CA GLU A 79 -0.07 3.46 -15.67
C GLU A 79 1.45 3.62 -15.64
N GLU A 80 2.04 3.35 -14.47
CA GLU A 80 3.48 3.36 -14.26
C GLU A 80 3.93 1.97 -13.81
N PRO A 81 3.86 0.95 -14.71
CA PRO A 81 4.12 -0.43 -14.31
C PRO A 81 5.56 -0.68 -13.86
N GLU A 82 6.55 0.01 -14.43
CA GLU A 82 7.93 -0.14 -14.02
C GLU A 82 8.13 0.33 -12.59
N HIS A 83 7.51 1.46 -12.23
CA HIS A 83 7.55 2.00 -10.88
C HIS A 83 6.84 1.03 -9.91
N ALA A 84 5.70 0.48 -10.36
CA ALA A 84 4.95 -0.48 -9.55
C ALA A 84 5.79 -1.71 -9.21
N VAL A 85 6.55 -2.24 -10.16
CA VAL A 85 7.40 -3.41 -9.93
C VAL A 85 8.55 -3.08 -8.99
N GLU A 86 9.16 -1.91 -9.15
CA GLU A 86 10.24 -1.47 -8.28
C GLU A 86 9.78 -1.44 -6.81
N ILE A 87 8.64 -0.81 -6.56
CA ILE A 87 8.05 -0.74 -5.22
C ILE A 87 7.62 -2.12 -4.74
N GLY A 88 7.01 -2.89 -5.64
CA GLY A 88 6.54 -4.25 -5.33
C GLY A 88 7.64 -5.18 -4.90
N ARG A 89 8.85 -5.04 -5.47
CA ARG A 89 10.00 -5.84 -5.06
C ARG A 89 10.35 -5.60 -3.60
N GLU A 90 10.35 -4.35 -3.18
CA GLU A 90 10.65 -4.02 -1.78
C GLU A 90 9.59 -4.61 -0.86
N ALA A 91 8.32 -4.48 -1.24
CA ALA A 91 7.22 -5.07 -0.47
C ALA A 91 7.36 -6.60 -0.38
N ALA A 92 7.70 -7.24 -1.49
CA ALA A 92 7.87 -8.69 -1.52
C ALA A 92 8.99 -9.15 -0.60
N GLN A 93 10.10 -8.41 -0.57
CA GLN A 93 11.21 -8.72 0.32
C GLN A 93 10.78 -8.67 1.77
N ILE A 94 10.01 -7.66 2.15
CA ILE A 94 9.49 -7.54 3.52
C ILE A 94 8.51 -8.68 3.82
N ALA A 95 7.68 -9.06 2.84
CA ALA A 95 6.74 -10.16 3.02
C ALA A 95 7.46 -11.48 3.33
N VAL A 96 8.57 -11.75 2.64
CA VAL A 96 9.37 -12.94 2.90
C VAL A 96 9.97 -12.88 4.31
N GLU A 97 10.50 -11.72 4.69
CA GLU A 97 11.12 -11.54 6.01
C GLU A 97 10.11 -11.75 7.15
N THR A 98 8.91 -11.22 6.99
CA THR A 98 7.93 -11.19 8.08
C THR A 98 6.95 -12.35 8.05
N GLY A 99 6.77 -13.01 6.91
CA GLY A 99 5.78 -14.07 6.75
C GLY A 99 4.34 -13.59 6.90
N SER A 100 4.07 -12.31 6.65
CA SER A 100 2.76 -11.71 6.89
C SER A 100 1.73 -12.15 5.84
N ALA A 101 0.64 -12.78 6.32
CA ALA A 101 -0.47 -13.16 5.46
C ALA A 101 -1.17 -11.93 4.88
N ARG A 102 -1.25 -10.85 5.66
CA ARG A 102 -1.86 -9.60 5.20
C ARG A 102 -1.09 -9.03 4.01
N MET A 103 0.24 -9.05 4.08
CA MET A 103 1.07 -8.57 2.98
C MET A 103 0.91 -9.43 1.73
N ARG A 104 0.80 -10.75 1.90
CA ARG A 104 0.55 -11.64 0.75
C ARG A 104 -0.75 -11.27 0.06
N GLY A 105 -1.80 -10.96 0.84
CA GLY A 105 -3.06 -10.50 0.28
C GLY A 105 -2.93 -9.20 -0.52
N GLU A 106 -2.17 -8.25 0.01
CA GLU A 106 -1.93 -6.99 -0.68
C GLU A 106 -1.13 -7.20 -1.97
N LEU A 107 -0.15 -8.10 -1.97
CA LEU A 107 0.63 -8.41 -3.16
C LEU A 107 -0.19 -9.16 -4.20
N THR A 108 -1.13 -10.00 -3.77
CA THR A 108 -2.08 -10.65 -4.69
C THR A 108 -2.94 -9.60 -5.38
N ALA A 109 -3.37 -8.58 -4.63
CA ALA A 109 -4.12 -7.46 -5.22
C ALA A 109 -3.28 -6.71 -6.25
N LEU A 110 -1.99 -6.51 -5.97
CA LEU A 110 -1.08 -5.89 -6.92
C LEU A 110 -0.99 -6.70 -8.22
N GLU A 111 -0.88 -8.02 -8.12
CA GLU A 111 -0.85 -8.88 -9.30
C GLU A 111 -2.09 -8.69 -10.17
N ARG A 112 -3.26 -8.56 -9.54
CA ARG A 112 -4.51 -8.33 -10.28
C ARG A 112 -4.48 -7.01 -11.05
N VAL A 113 -4.00 -5.95 -10.41
CA VAL A 113 -3.90 -4.64 -11.05
C VAL A 113 -2.90 -4.68 -12.20
N MET A 114 -1.84 -5.48 -12.05
CA MET A 114 -0.79 -5.59 -13.06
C MET A 114 -1.13 -6.58 -14.18
N ARG A 115 -2.30 -7.21 -14.15
CA ARG A 115 -2.68 -8.21 -15.15
C ARG A 115 -2.53 -7.74 -16.60
N PRO A 116 -2.87 -6.49 -16.95
CA PRO A 116 -2.67 -6.04 -18.34
C PRO A 116 -1.22 -6.15 -18.84
N TRP A 117 -0.26 -6.19 -17.94
CA TRP A 117 1.16 -6.27 -18.30
C TRP A 117 1.78 -7.65 -18.06
N HIS A 118 0.97 -8.69 -17.79
CA HIS A 118 1.50 -9.98 -17.36
C HIS A 118 2.43 -10.64 -18.39
N ASP A 119 2.23 -10.40 -19.68
CA ASP A 119 3.09 -10.93 -20.73
C ASP A 119 4.28 -10.02 -21.08
N ALA A 120 4.28 -8.81 -20.54
CA ALA A 120 5.35 -7.85 -20.79
C ALA A 120 6.54 -8.17 -19.86
N PRO A 121 7.75 -7.67 -20.18
CA PRO A 121 8.92 -7.86 -19.31
C PRO A 121 8.66 -7.41 -17.87
N VAL A 122 7.95 -6.30 -17.68
CA VAL A 122 7.66 -5.75 -16.36
C VAL A 122 6.77 -6.71 -15.55
N GLY A 123 5.81 -7.36 -16.20
CA GLY A 123 4.96 -8.34 -15.53
C GLY A 123 5.73 -9.60 -15.12
N ARG A 124 6.65 -10.03 -15.98
CA ARG A 124 7.51 -11.17 -15.64
C ARG A 124 8.45 -10.85 -14.49
N GLU A 125 8.94 -9.62 -14.42
CA GLU A 125 9.77 -9.18 -13.30
C GLU A 125 9.00 -9.21 -11.99
N LEU A 126 7.74 -8.80 -12.02
CA LEU A 126 6.89 -8.86 -10.84
C LEU A 126 6.68 -10.31 -10.41
N ALA A 127 6.38 -11.20 -11.35
CA ALA A 127 6.17 -12.62 -11.04
C ALA A 127 7.42 -13.21 -10.39
N GLN A 128 8.60 -12.87 -10.87
CA GLN A 128 9.85 -13.33 -10.28
C GLN A 128 10.03 -12.80 -8.85
N ALA A 129 9.69 -11.53 -8.64
CA ALA A 129 9.82 -10.92 -7.32
C ALA A 129 8.85 -11.56 -6.32
N LEU A 130 7.66 -11.96 -6.76
CA LEU A 130 6.64 -12.54 -5.89
C LEU A 130 6.77 -14.05 -5.69
N ALA A 131 7.58 -14.72 -6.50
CA ALA A 131 7.71 -16.17 -6.39
C ALA A 131 8.09 -16.62 -4.98
N PRO A 132 9.09 -16.05 -4.30
CA PRO A 132 9.43 -16.46 -2.93
C PRO A 132 8.29 -16.25 -1.93
N VAL A 133 7.46 -15.24 -2.15
CA VAL A 133 6.29 -14.98 -1.29
C VAL A 133 5.27 -16.09 -1.46
N ASN A 134 4.99 -16.46 -2.70
CA ASN A 134 3.98 -17.47 -3.01
C ASN A 134 4.42 -18.88 -2.59
N GLU A 135 5.72 -19.15 -2.60
CA GLU A 135 6.25 -20.45 -2.21
C GLU A 135 6.16 -20.70 -0.71
N ARG A 136 5.90 -19.69 0.11
CA ARG A 136 5.84 -19.85 1.56
C ARG A 136 4.48 -20.29 2.08
N GLU A 137 3.55 -20.52 1.22
CA GLU A 137 2.25 -21.07 1.62
C GLU A 137 2.37 -22.55 2.10
#